data_a0bf17a34262b2d444675d9e1276df4b
#
_entry.id   a0bf17a34262b2d444675d9e1276df4b
#
_cell.length_a   1.000
_cell.length_b   1.000
_cell.length_c   1.000
_cell.angle_alpha   90.00
_cell.angle_beta   90.00
_cell.angle_gamma   90.00
#
_symmetry.space_group_name_H-M   'P 1'
#
loop_
_entity.id
_entity.type
_entity.pdbx_description
1 polymer ?
#
loop_
_entity_poly.entity_id
_entity_poly.type
_entity_poly.pdbx_seq_one_letter_code
_entity_poly.pdbx_strand_id
1 'polypeptide(L)' 'MPNITVELLKGRSIEQRRAFAQAVTASAVEILGARAQDVRLVYQEVGADFVANGGVLASEDSSRAEVIAKHRA' A
#
# COMPACT_ATOMS: atom_id res chain seq x y z
N MET A 1 9.28 -18.21 -3.21
CA MET A 1 7.98 -17.66 -2.74
C MET A 1 8.12 -16.17 -2.52
N PRO A 2 7.48 -15.30 -3.36
CA PRO A 2 7.58 -13.86 -3.12
C PRO A 2 6.76 -13.43 -1.90
N ASN A 3 7.38 -12.68 -1.02
CA ASN A 3 6.73 -12.04 0.12
C ASN A 3 6.82 -10.53 -0.10
N ILE A 4 5.68 -9.88 -0.21
CA ILE A 4 5.60 -8.48 -0.57
C ILE A 4 4.90 -7.73 0.55
N THR A 5 5.52 -6.68 1.03
CA THR A 5 4.91 -5.81 2.04
C THR A 5 4.68 -4.44 1.42
N VAL A 6 3.46 -3.95 1.56
CA VAL A 6 3.08 -2.63 1.06
C VAL A 6 2.72 -1.76 2.25
N GLU A 7 3.54 -0.75 2.49
CA GLU A 7 3.25 0.24 3.52
C GLU A 7 2.53 1.41 2.88
N LEU A 8 1.41 1.80 3.44
CA LEU A 8 0.64 2.92 2.91
C LEU A 8 -0.13 3.63 4.01
N LEU A 9 -0.51 4.85 3.72
CA LEU A 9 -1.36 5.61 4.64
C LEU A 9 -2.75 4.99 4.68
N LYS A 10 -3.39 5.06 5.84
CA LYS A 10 -4.75 4.57 6.04
C LYS A 10 -5.72 5.20 5.05
N GLY A 11 -6.77 4.48 4.74
CA GLY A 11 -7.92 5.02 4.02
C GLY A 11 -8.32 4.29 2.76
N ARG A 12 -7.54 3.31 2.30
CA ARG A 12 -7.95 2.54 1.12
C ARG A 12 -9.06 1.57 1.50
N SER A 13 -9.99 1.38 0.58
CA SER A 13 -11.09 0.45 0.78
C SER A 13 -10.62 -0.99 0.61
N ILE A 14 -11.44 -1.93 1.08
CA ILE A 14 -11.16 -3.34 0.86
C ILE A 14 -11.17 -3.68 -0.64
N GLU A 15 -12.01 -3.00 -1.43
CA GLU A 15 -12.07 -3.20 -2.88
C GLU A 15 -10.76 -2.79 -3.54
N GLN A 16 -10.19 -1.67 -3.12
CA GLN A 16 -8.89 -1.21 -3.64
C GLN A 16 -7.78 -2.17 -3.27
N ARG A 17 -7.75 -2.63 -2.03
CA ARG A 17 -6.73 -3.58 -1.58
C ARG A 17 -6.86 -4.92 -2.30
N ARG A 18 -8.09 -5.39 -2.53
CA ARG A 18 -8.32 -6.64 -3.27
C ARG A 18 -7.84 -6.51 -4.72
N ALA A 19 -8.18 -5.41 -5.39
CA ALA A 19 -7.78 -5.19 -6.77
C ALA A 19 -6.26 -5.11 -6.90
N PHE A 20 -5.60 -4.41 -5.98
CA PHE A 20 -4.15 -4.29 -6.00
C PHE A 20 -3.47 -5.64 -5.74
N ALA A 21 -3.99 -6.41 -4.79
CA ALA A 21 -3.46 -7.74 -4.49
C ALA A 21 -3.54 -8.65 -5.72
N GLN A 22 -4.66 -8.60 -6.43
CA GLN A 22 -4.82 -9.40 -7.66
C GLN A 22 -3.85 -8.97 -8.75
N ALA A 23 -3.68 -7.66 -8.94
CA ALA A 23 -2.77 -7.13 -9.96
C ALA A 23 -1.32 -7.47 -9.67
N VAL A 24 -0.89 -7.32 -8.42
CA VAL A 24 0.48 -7.65 -8.00
C VAL A 24 0.74 -9.14 -8.15
N THR A 25 -0.22 -9.97 -7.76
CA THR A 25 -0.10 -11.43 -7.91
C THR A 25 0.05 -11.82 -9.38
N ALA A 26 -0.77 -11.24 -10.25
CA ALA A 26 -0.68 -11.52 -11.68
C ALA A 26 0.69 -11.15 -12.25
N SER A 27 1.23 -10.00 -11.84
CA SER A 27 2.56 -9.56 -12.27
C SER A 27 3.65 -10.49 -11.75
N ALA A 28 3.55 -10.94 -10.51
CA ALA A 28 4.53 -11.86 -9.94
C ALA A 28 4.52 -13.20 -10.66
N VAL A 29 3.35 -13.69 -11.04
CA VAL A 29 3.23 -14.93 -11.81
C VAL A 29 3.87 -14.75 -13.19
N GLU A 30 3.53 -13.67 -13.87
CA GLU A 30 3.98 -13.45 -15.25
C GLU A 30 5.48 -13.15 -15.32
N ILE A 31 5.97 -12.30 -14.44
CA ILE A 31 7.33 -11.77 -14.55
C ILE A 31 8.34 -12.64 -13.78
N LEU A 32 7.96 -13.10 -12.60
CA LEU A 32 8.86 -13.84 -11.71
C LEU A 32 8.70 -15.36 -11.86
N GLY A 33 7.67 -15.82 -12.56
CA GLY A 33 7.42 -17.25 -12.67
C GLY A 33 6.89 -17.88 -11.40
N ALA A 34 6.33 -17.10 -10.49
CA ALA A 34 5.79 -17.60 -9.24
C ALA A 34 4.45 -18.28 -9.45
N ARG A 35 4.10 -19.21 -8.55
CA ARG A 35 2.74 -19.73 -8.51
C ARG A 35 1.87 -18.72 -7.76
N ALA A 36 0.65 -18.51 -8.25
CA ALA A 36 -0.24 -17.52 -7.64
C ALA A 36 -0.44 -17.75 -6.14
N GLN A 37 -0.62 -19.00 -5.72
CA GLN A 37 -0.86 -19.33 -4.31
C GLN A 37 0.36 -19.11 -3.42
N ASP A 38 1.54 -18.91 -4.00
CA ASP A 38 2.76 -18.66 -3.25
C ASP A 38 3.07 -17.17 -3.10
N VAL A 39 2.35 -16.31 -3.81
CA VAL A 39 2.54 -14.86 -3.70
C VAL A 39 1.82 -14.37 -2.44
N ARG A 40 2.60 -13.88 -1.48
CA ARG A 40 2.06 -13.38 -0.23
C ARG A 40 2.21 -11.87 -0.18
N LEU A 41 1.09 -11.17 -0.01
CA LEU A 41 1.07 -9.72 0.08
C LEU A 41 0.53 -9.31 1.44
N VAL A 42 1.26 -8.46 2.13
CA VAL A 42 0.85 -7.91 3.42
C VAL A 42 0.76 -6.40 3.30
N TYR A 43 -0.34 -5.84 3.76
CA TYR A 43 -0.49 -4.40 3.88
C TYR A 43 -0.15 -3.96 5.30
N GLN A 44 0.64 -2.89 5.40
CA GLN A 44 0.86 -2.20 6.66
C GLN A 44 0.29 -0.80 6.53
N GLU A 45 -0.85 -0.57 7.14
CA GLU A 45 -1.46 0.74 7.14
C GLU A 45 -0.92 1.57 8.28
N VAL A 46 -0.50 2.80 7.97
CA VAL A 46 0.02 3.73 8.97
C VAL A 46 -0.79 5.02 8.95
N GLY A 47 -0.98 5.60 10.12
CA GLY A 47 -1.61 6.91 10.22
C GLY A 47 -0.64 8.00 9.77
N ALA A 48 -1.19 9.11 9.29
CA ALA A 48 -0.37 10.22 8.79
C ALA A 48 0.51 10.85 9.88
N ASP A 49 0.16 10.66 11.15
CA ASP A 49 0.97 11.13 12.28
C ASP A 49 2.15 10.23 12.60
N PHE A 50 2.23 9.08 11.95
CA PHE A 50 3.22 8.05 12.28
C PHE A 50 4.28 7.85 11.21
N VAL A 51 4.28 8.69 10.18
CA VAL A 51 5.27 8.61 9.10
C VAL A 51 5.77 10.03 8.79
N ALA A 52 7.07 10.15 8.61
CA ALA A 52 7.70 11.43 8.31
C ALA A 52 8.68 11.29 7.16
N ASN A 53 8.76 12.33 6.34
CA ASN A 53 9.76 12.43 5.28
C ASN A 53 10.50 13.74 5.46
N GLY A 54 11.83 13.67 5.51
CA GLY A 54 12.64 14.86 5.75
C GLY A 54 12.35 15.54 7.07
N GLY A 55 11.90 14.78 8.06
CA GLY A 55 11.55 15.32 9.38
C GLY A 55 10.16 15.94 9.46
N VAL A 56 9.37 15.87 8.38
CA VAL A 56 8.02 16.43 8.36
C VAL A 56 7.01 15.30 8.36
N LEU A 57 6.12 15.31 9.34
CA LEU A 57 5.06 14.30 9.42
C LEU A 57 4.13 14.43 8.22
N ALA A 58 3.66 13.29 7.72
CA ALA A 58 2.75 13.28 6.57
C ALA A 58 1.50 14.12 6.83
N SER A 59 0.98 14.09 8.07
CA SER A 59 -0.19 14.88 8.46
C SER A 59 0.05 16.38 8.42
N GLU A 60 1.32 16.81 8.46
CA GLU A 60 1.70 18.22 8.46
C GLU A 60 2.33 18.66 7.14
N ASP A 61 2.43 17.75 6.19
CA ASP A 61 3.03 18.00 4.88
C ASP A 61 1.95 18.44 3.90
N SER A 62 1.97 19.72 3.52
CA SER A 62 0.94 20.28 2.64
C SER A 62 0.90 19.60 1.26
N SER A 63 2.03 19.07 0.80
CA SER A 63 2.09 18.37 -0.48
C SER A 63 1.32 17.04 -0.46
N ARG A 64 0.99 16.52 0.72
CA ARG A 64 0.26 15.26 0.89
C ARG A 64 -1.16 15.43 1.39
N ALA A 65 -1.58 16.66 1.66
CA ALA A 65 -2.88 16.94 2.25
C ALA A 65 -4.03 16.43 1.38
N GLU A 66 -3.94 16.61 0.08
CA GLU A 66 -4.96 16.15 -0.85
C GLU A 66 -5.08 14.64 -0.88
N VAL A 67 -3.95 13.94 -0.90
CA VAL A 67 -3.93 12.48 -0.91
C VAL A 67 -4.54 11.93 0.38
N ILE A 68 -4.18 12.52 1.53
CA ILE A 68 -4.70 12.10 2.83
C ILE A 68 -6.21 12.31 2.90
N ALA A 69 -6.69 13.46 2.45
CA ALA A 69 -8.12 13.76 2.46
C ALA A 69 -8.90 12.80 1.55
N LYS A 70 -8.35 12.49 0.38
CA LYS A 70 -8.98 11.61 -0.59
C LYS A 70 -9.15 10.17 -0.06
N HIS A 71 -8.22 9.72 0.78
CA HIS A 71 -8.22 8.34 1.28
C HIS A 71 -8.51 8.23 2.77
N ARG A 72 -9.07 9.28 3.35
CA ARG A 72 -9.45 9.24 4.77
C ARG A 72 -10.58 8.25 4.97
N ALA A 73 -10.37 7.34 5.90
CA ALA A 73 -11.36 6.34 6.27
C ALA A 73 -12.46 6.93 7.16
#